data_7c44231b75ae8e627b724923333bb8dc
#
_entry.id   7c44231b75ae8e627b724923333bb8dc
#
_cell.length_a   1.000
_cell.length_b   1.000
_cell.length_c   1.000
_cell.angle_alpha   90.00
_cell.angle_beta   90.00
_cell.angle_gamma   90.00
#
_symmetry.space_group_name_H-M   'P 1'
#
loop_
_entity.id
_entity.type
_entity.pdbx_description
1 polymer ?
#
loop_
_entity_poly.entity_id
_entity_poly.type
_entity_poly.pdbx_seq_one_letter_code
_entity_poly.pdbx_strand_id
1 'polypeptide(L)'
;GPLAYNLDKEFGTGATHYITRERDERIYGLGDKGGSVNKAGRRFRIDTADSMGFDAAMTDPLYKHTPFYICQNSVGCYGIFYDTTAPGEMDLGREINNYSPPFKYYRSAEDCLVYYVFFGSKLEILQQFCRTVGRQPLPPKWSFDYCASTMAYTDAPKSEEKMDAFLAKVRALDL
;
A
#
# COMPACT_ATOMS: atom_id res chain seq x y z
N GLY A 1 18.75 1.82 -11.38
CA GLY A 1 18.71 3.29 -11.31
C GLY A 1 19.74 3.82 -10.33
N PRO A 2 20.04 5.12 -10.34
CA PRO A 2 20.99 5.70 -9.40
C PRO A 2 20.47 5.65 -7.97
N LEU A 3 21.37 5.35 -7.03
CA LEU A 3 21.15 5.50 -5.60
C LEU A 3 21.69 6.86 -5.17
N ALA A 4 20.94 7.56 -4.35
CA ALA A 4 21.38 8.79 -3.71
C ALA A 4 21.17 8.70 -2.20
N TYR A 5 22.10 9.27 -1.43
CA TYR A 5 21.93 9.47 0.00
C TYR A 5 21.38 10.87 0.25
N ASN A 6 20.36 10.94 1.08
CA ASN A 6 19.68 12.19 1.39
C ASN A 6 19.95 12.60 2.83
N LEU A 7 20.11 13.90 3.02
CA LEU A 7 19.95 14.56 4.32
C LEU A 7 18.57 15.21 4.30
N ASP A 8 17.56 14.49 4.70
CA ASP A 8 16.19 15.00 4.79
C ASP A 8 15.84 15.22 6.26
N LYS A 9 15.24 16.39 6.55
CA LYS A 9 14.84 16.71 7.94
C LYS A 9 13.76 15.76 8.48
N GLU A 10 12.95 15.19 7.60
CA GLU A 10 11.87 14.28 7.96
C GLU A 10 12.34 12.83 8.09
N PHE A 11 13.25 12.38 7.22
CA PHE A 11 13.74 10.99 7.19
C PHE A 11 15.21 10.85 7.65
N GLY A 12 15.87 11.93 8.03
CA GLY A 12 17.27 11.89 8.43
C GLY A 12 18.24 11.57 7.30
N THR A 13 19.28 10.80 7.62
CA THR A 13 20.15 10.17 6.62
C THR A 13 19.44 8.93 6.10
N GLY A 14 19.15 8.88 4.81
CA GLY A 14 18.44 7.75 4.21
C GLY A 14 18.89 7.51 2.77
N ALA A 15 18.47 6.41 2.20
CA ALA A 15 18.76 6.05 0.82
C ALA A 15 17.57 6.32 -0.09
N THR A 16 17.84 6.83 -1.29
CA THR A 16 16.83 7.02 -2.34
C THR A 16 17.22 6.27 -3.60
N HIS A 17 16.29 5.51 -4.12
CA HIS A 17 16.42 4.80 -5.40
C HIS A 17 15.57 5.50 -6.46
N TYR A 18 16.23 6.11 -7.46
CA TYR A 18 15.59 6.75 -8.60
C TYR A 18 15.48 5.81 -9.78
N ILE A 19 14.33 5.84 -10.44
CA ILE A 19 14.04 5.01 -11.61
C ILE A 19 13.40 5.91 -12.68
N THR A 20 13.85 5.78 -13.93
CA THR A 20 13.20 6.46 -15.07
C THR A 20 11.73 6.05 -15.15
N ARG A 21 10.86 7.01 -15.43
CA ARG A 21 9.44 6.79 -15.62
C ARG A 21 9.08 6.98 -17.11
N GLU A 22 8.39 5.97 -17.66
CA GLU A 22 7.78 6.10 -18.98
C GLU A 22 6.41 6.79 -18.88
N ARG A 23 6.00 7.48 -19.94
CA ARG A 23 4.75 8.27 -19.93
C ARG A 23 3.50 7.41 -19.85
N ASP A 24 3.54 6.21 -20.43
CA ASP A 24 2.42 5.26 -20.51
C ASP A 24 2.34 4.30 -19.33
N GLU A 25 3.21 4.47 -18.32
CA GLU A 25 3.23 3.59 -17.14
C GLU A 25 1.93 3.64 -16.34
N ARG A 26 1.45 2.45 -16.02
CA ARG A 26 0.40 2.21 -15.01
C ARG A 26 1.03 1.47 -13.84
N ILE A 27 0.77 1.96 -12.64
CA ILE A 27 1.43 1.46 -11.42
C ILE A 27 0.36 1.03 -10.42
N TYR A 28 0.51 -0.18 -9.88
CA TYR A 28 -0.45 -0.81 -8.98
C TYR A 28 0.26 -1.34 -7.73
N GLY A 29 -0.38 -1.28 -6.57
CA GLY A 29 0.17 -1.82 -5.33
C GLY A 29 0.24 -0.81 -4.19
N LEU A 30 1.29 -0.87 -3.38
CA LEU A 30 1.61 -0.08 -2.19
C LEU A 30 0.76 -0.38 -0.96
N GLY A 31 -0.10 -1.41 -1.01
CA GLY A 31 -0.98 -1.76 0.11
C GLY A 31 -2.22 -0.87 0.16
N ASP A 32 -2.58 -0.45 1.36
CA ASP A 32 -3.81 0.28 1.66
C ASP A 32 -3.64 1.76 1.32
N LYS A 33 -3.92 2.12 0.08
CA LYS A 33 -3.77 3.47 -0.46
C LYS A 33 -5.03 3.94 -1.16
N GLY A 34 -5.56 5.05 -0.71
CA GLY A 34 -6.76 5.68 -1.26
C GLY A 34 -6.64 6.11 -2.73
N GLY A 35 -7.78 6.49 -3.31
CA GLY A 35 -7.89 7.01 -4.66
C GLY A 35 -7.83 5.95 -5.76
N SER A 36 -7.41 6.38 -6.95
CA SER A 36 -7.36 5.52 -8.15
C SER A 36 -6.52 4.25 -7.94
N VAL A 37 -6.94 3.15 -8.56
CA VAL A 37 -6.18 1.90 -8.61
C VAL A 37 -4.83 2.10 -9.31
N ASN A 38 -4.78 2.89 -10.37
CA ASN A 38 -3.53 3.33 -10.97
C ASN A 38 -2.92 4.46 -10.13
N LYS A 39 -1.77 4.19 -9.54
CA LYS A 39 -1.05 5.08 -8.63
C LYS A 39 -0.06 6.03 -9.35
N ALA A 40 0.12 5.90 -10.66
CA ALA A 40 1.03 6.74 -11.43
C ALA A 40 0.71 8.25 -11.28
N GLY A 41 1.76 9.07 -11.17
CA GLY A 41 1.64 10.52 -10.99
C GLY A 41 1.29 10.96 -9.56
N ARG A 42 1.34 10.06 -8.59
CA ARG A 42 1.05 10.36 -7.18
C ARG A 42 2.27 10.09 -6.29
N ARG A 43 2.23 10.68 -5.11
CA ARG A 43 3.22 10.45 -4.05
C ARG A 43 2.50 9.87 -2.85
N PHE A 44 3.14 8.91 -2.18
CA PHE A 44 2.59 8.20 -1.03
C PHE A 44 3.62 8.08 0.08
N ARG A 45 3.17 8.24 1.31
CA ARG A 45 3.95 7.86 2.48
C ARG A 45 3.91 6.34 2.64
N ILE A 46 5.05 5.74 2.83
CA ILE A 46 5.20 4.32 3.18
C ILE A 46 5.35 4.26 4.69
N ASP A 47 4.22 4.32 5.34
CA ASP A 47 4.06 4.38 6.79
C ASP A 47 2.65 3.94 7.17
N THR A 48 2.38 3.76 8.46
CA THR A 48 1.06 3.42 9.00
C THR A 48 0.54 4.54 9.89
N ALA A 49 -0.74 4.84 9.77
CA ALA A 49 -1.41 5.79 10.64
C ALA A 49 -2.83 5.34 10.97
N ASP A 50 -3.27 5.62 12.19
CA ASP A 50 -4.68 5.51 12.56
C ASP A 50 -5.42 6.74 12.02
N SER A 51 -6.01 6.56 10.83
CA SER A 51 -6.65 7.64 10.09
C SER A 51 -8.14 7.69 10.39
N MET A 52 -8.49 8.35 11.48
CA MET A 52 -9.89 8.62 11.82
C MET A 52 -10.50 9.65 10.88
N GLY A 53 -11.69 9.35 10.34
CA GLY A 53 -12.40 10.26 9.44
C GLY A 53 -11.67 10.50 8.11
N PHE A 54 -11.10 9.44 7.52
CA PHE A 54 -10.32 9.55 6.30
C PHE A 54 -11.17 9.86 5.05
N ASP A 55 -10.58 10.59 4.13
CA ASP A 55 -11.06 10.75 2.76
C ASP A 55 -10.50 9.62 1.88
N ALA A 56 -11.38 8.81 1.30
CA ALA A 56 -10.99 7.64 0.51
C ALA A 56 -10.17 7.96 -0.75
N ALA A 57 -10.20 9.21 -1.23
CA ALA A 57 -9.44 9.63 -2.40
C ALA A 57 -8.07 10.22 -2.05
N MET A 58 -7.94 10.87 -0.90
CA MET A 58 -6.82 11.76 -0.62
C MET A 58 -6.00 11.39 0.61
N THR A 59 -6.59 10.75 1.64
CA THR A 59 -5.87 10.49 2.89
C THR A 59 -4.73 9.49 2.70
N ASP A 60 -3.56 9.86 3.17
CA ASP A 60 -2.33 9.05 3.17
C ASP A 60 -1.40 9.51 4.29
N PRO A 61 -0.81 8.62 5.09
CA PRO A 61 -0.93 7.16 5.03
C PRO A 61 -2.24 6.63 5.65
N LEU A 62 -2.51 5.33 5.43
CA LEU A 62 -3.57 4.55 6.07
C LEU A 62 -2.97 3.44 6.93
N TYR A 63 -3.77 2.42 7.28
CA TYR A 63 -3.40 1.38 8.25
C TYR A 63 -2.34 0.40 7.78
N LYS A 64 -2.27 0.14 6.45
CA LYS A 64 -1.32 -0.82 5.87
C LYS A 64 -0.56 -0.21 4.72
N HIS A 65 0.73 -0.48 4.69
CA HIS A 65 1.54 -0.25 3.52
C HIS A 65 2.30 -1.51 3.15
N THR A 66 2.61 -1.65 1.89
CA THR A 66 3.50 -2.68 1.37
C THR A 66 4.39 -2.00 0.35
N PRO A 67 5.70 -1.89 0.57
CA PRO A 67 6.60 -1.19 -0.35
C PRO A 67 6.88 -2.07 -1.59
N PHE A 68 5.80 -2.53 -2.20
CA PHE A 68 5.75 -3.34 -3.41
C PHE A 68 4.79 -2.74 -4.42
N TYR A 69 5.25 -2.60 -5.64
CA TYR A 69 4.39 -2.20 -6.74
C TYR A 69 4.69 -2.98 -8.01
N ILE A 70 3.68 -3.07 -8.88
CA ILE A 70 3.78 -3.60 -10.23
C ILE A 70 3.63 -2.45 -11.20
N CYS A 71 4.60 -2.29 -12.09
CA CYS A 71 4.56 -1.35 -13.20
C CYS A 71 4.25 -2.08 -14.49
N GLN A 72 3.37 -1.50 -15.29
CA GLN A 72 3.02 -1.93 -16.63
C GLN A 72 3.21 -0.78 -17.61
N ASN A 73 3.92 -1.02 -18.69
CA ASN A 73 4.08 -0.10 -19.83
C ASN A 73 3.92 -0.85 -21.15
N SER A 74 4.23 -0.19 -22.28
CA SER A 74 4.15 -0.77 -23.62
C SER A 74 5.13 -1.94 -23.86
N VAL A 75 6.21 -2.02 -23.09
CA VAL A 75 7.23 -3.08 -23.22
C VAL A 75 6.84 -4.33 -22.43
N GLY A 76 6.17 -4.19 -21.29
CA GLY A 76 5.78 -5.30 -20.43
C GLY A 76 5.48 -4.90 -19.00
N CYS A 77 5.63 -5.86 -18.09
CA CYS A 77 5.43 -5.62 -16.67
C CYS A 77 6.69 -5.98 -15.87
N TYR A 78 6.90 -5.24 -14.79
CA TYR A 78 7.86 -5.57 -13.74
C TYR A 78 7.31 -5.19 -12.38
N GLY A 79 7.79 -5.83 -11.33
CA GLY A 79 7.49 -5.49 -9.95
C GLY A 79 8.76 -5.12 -9.21
N ILE A 80 8.66 -4.20 -8.26
CA ILE A 80 9.74 -3.91 -7.31
C ILE A 80 9.19 -4.01 -5.91
N PHE A 81 9.89 -4.77 -5.07
CA PHE A 81 9.65 -4.87 -3.65
C PHE A 81 10.88 -4.37 -2.89
N TYR A 82 10.70 -3.38 -2.04
CA TYR A 82 11.72 -2.91 -1.10
C TYR A 82 11.55 -3.63 0.22
N ASP A 83 12.55 -4.41 0.60
CA ASP A 83 12.53 -5.25 1.80
C ASP A 83 12.98 -4.43 3.01
N THR A 84 12.08 -3.64 3.53
CA THR A 84 12.31 -2.76 4.67
C THR A 84 11.01 -2.55 5.45
N THR A 85 11.14 -2.34 6.76
CA THR A 85 10.06 -1.92 7.65
C THR A 85 10.17 -0.45 8.05
N ALA A 86 11.22 0.25 7.58
CA ALA A 86 11.39 1.65 7.87
C ALA A 86 10.37 2.53 7.15
N PRO A 87 9.97 3.65 7.76
CA PRO A 87 9.13 4.61 7.08
C PRO A 87 9.85 5.20 5.85
N GLY A 88 9.05 5.61 4.88
CA GLY A 88 9.59 6.13 3.64
C GLY A 88 8.56 6.89 2.80
N GLU A 89 8.98 7.24 1.61
CA GLU A 89 8.15 7.93 0.62
C GLU A 89 8.31 7.26 -0.74
N MET A 90 7.20 7.07 -1.42
CA MET A 90 7.16 6.57 -2.80
C MET A 90 6.59 7.66 -3.70
N ASP A 91 7.41 8.27 -4.54
CA ASP A 91 6.96 9.16 -5.60
C ASP A 91 6.88 8.40 -6.92
N LEU A 92 5.70 8.35 -7.49
CA LEU A 92 5.42 7.62 -8.71
C LEU A 92 5.29 8.57 -9.93
N GLY A 93 6.05 9.64 -9.90
CA GLY A 93 6.13 10.64 -10.96
C GLY A 93 5.24 11.87 -10.71
N ARG A 94 5.00 12.22 -9.46
CA ARG A 94 4.40 13.50 -9.07
C ARG A 94 5.41 14.62 -9.16
N GLU A 95 6.66 14.36 -8.77
CA GLU A 95 7.73 15.33 -8.87
C GLU A 95 8.16 15.50 -10.31
N ILE A 96 8.27 16.74 -10.74
CA ILE A 96 8.70 17.12 -12.08
C ILE A 96 9.96 17.96 -11.95
N ASN A 97 11.01 17.52 -12.62
CA ASN A 97 12.23 18.29 -12.79
C ASN A 97 12.44 18.55 -14.28
N ASN A 98 12.42 19.82 -14.67
CA ASN A 98 12.54 20.23 -16.07
C ASN A 98 13.95 19.98 -16.67
N TYR A 99 14.92 19.63 -15.83
CA TYR A 99 16.30 19.34 -16.24
C TYR A 99 16.60 17.83 -16.36
N SER A 100 15.63 16.99 -16.02
CA SER A 100 15.80 15.53 -16.04
C SER A 100 14.65 14.86 -16.78
N PRO A 101 14.86 13.68 -17.39
CA PRO A 101 13.77 12.83 -17.85
C PRO A 101 12.78 12.55 -16.72
N PRO A 102 11.52 12.24 -17.02
CA PRO A 102 10.55 11.84 -16.00
C PRO A 102 11.08 10.68 -15.16
N PHE A 103 10.89 10.74 -13.85
CA PHE A 103 11.38 9.76 -12.90
C PHE A 103 10.32 9.43 -11.85
N LYS A 104 10.57 8.37 -11.13
CA LYS A 104 9.92 7.95 -9.89
C LYS A 104 10.99 7.54 -8.90
N TYR A 105 10.70 7.58 -7.62
CA TYR A 105 11.68 7.17 -6.61
C TYR A 105 11.01 6.55 -5.39
N TYR A 106 11.78 5.74 -4.70
CA TYR A 106 11.54 5.33 -3.32
C TYR A 106 12.63 5.93 -2.43
N ARG A 107 12.22 6.58 -1.37
CA ARG A 107 13.07 7.11 -0.32
C ARG A 107 12.78 6.37 0.98
N SER A 108 13.81 5.86 1.62
CA SER A 108 13.75 5.18 2.91
C SER A 108 14.47 5.98 3.99
N ALA A 109 14.03 5.85 5.24
CA ALA A 109 14.78 6.34 6.39
C ALA A 109 16.01 5.47 6.71
N GLU A 110 16.14 4.29 6.10
CA GLU A 110 17.32 3.44 6.23
C GLU A 110 18.46 3.88 5.30
N ASP A 111 19.69 3.73 5.75
CA ASP A 111 20.89 4.06 4.98
C ASP A 111 21.20 3.06 3.87
N CYS A 112 20.53 1.92 3.87
CA CYS A 112 20.71 0.83 2.92
C CYS A 112 19.37 0.40 2.35
N LEU A 113 19.32 0.10 1.06
CA LEU A 113 18.15 -0.44 0.40
C LEU A 113 18.41 -1.86 -0.09
N VAL A 114 17.62 -2.80 0.41
CA VAL A 114 17.49 -4.14 -0.15
C VAL A 114 16.20 -4.16 -0.97
N TYR A 115 16.27 -4.56 -2.22
CA TYR A 115 15.09 -4.67 -3.06
C TYR A 115 15.16 -5.83 -4.04
N TYR A 116 14.01 -6.35 -4.39
CA TYR A 116 13.81 -7.44 -5.35
C TYR A 116 13.11 -6.92 -6.58
N VAL A 117 13.53 -7.38 -7.75
CA VAL A 117 12.90 -7.05 -9.03
C VAL A 117 12.31 -8.32 -9.63
N PHE A 118 11.06 -8.26 -10.03
CA PHE A 118 10.32 -9.38 -10.62
C PHE A 118 9.92 -9.03 -12.05
N PHE A 119 9.95 -10.00 -12.95
CA PHE A 119 9.56 -9.82 -14.35
C PHE A 119 8.53 -10.87 -14.77
N GLY A 120 7.68 -10.52 -15.72
CA GLY A 120 6.65 -11.38 -16.28
C GLY A 120 5.30 -10.68 -16.40
N SER A 121 4.24 -11.45 -16.56
CA SER A 121 2.87 -10.94 -16.42
C SER A 121 2.58 -10.49 -14.99
N LYS A 122 1.57 -9.68 -14.78
CA LYS A 122 1.18 -9.22 -13.44
C LYS A 122 0.94 -10.38 -12.46
N LEU A 123 0.35 -11.48 -12.94
CA LEU A 123 0.10 -12.66 -12.11
C LEU A 123 1.39 -13.38 -11.74
N GLU A 124 2.32 -13.55 -12.68
CA GLU A 124 3.63 -14.17 -12.42
C GLU A 124 4.47 -13.34 -11.44
N ILE A 125 4.45 -12.02 -11.59
CA ILE A 125 5.10 -11.09 -10.65
C ILE A 125 4.53 -11.26 -9.25
N LEU A 126 3.20 -11.30 -9.11
CA LEU A 126 2.54 -11.50 -7.82
C LEU A 126 2.89 -12.87 -7.22
N GLN A 127 2.95 -13.93 -8.05
CA GLN A 127 3.37 -15.25 -7.58
C GLN A 127 4.83 -15.26 -7.11
N GLN A 128 5.73 -14.59 -7.81
CA GLN A 128 7.14 -14.46 -7.41
C GLN A 128 7.26 -13.69 -6.10
N PHE A 129 6.54 -12.58 -5.96
CA PHE A 129 6.48 -11.83 -4.71
C PHE A 129 5.99 -12.70 -3.55
N CYS A 130 4.87 -13.43 -3.72
CA CYS A 130 4.36 -14.32 -2.68
C CYS A 130 5.31 -15.51 -2.34
N ARG A 131 6.16 -15.93 -3.27
CA ARG A 131 7.20 -16.93 -2.97
C ARG A 131 8.34 -16.32 -2.14
N THR A 132 8.64 -15.06 -2.36
CA THR A 132 9.71 -14.34 -1.65
C THR A 132 9.29 -14.01 -0.21
N VAL A 133 8.09 -13.46 -0.01
CA VAL A 133 7.63 -12.99 1.31
C VAL A 133 6.79 -14.01 2.08
N GLY A 134 6.44 -15.13 1.46
CA GLY A 134 5.53 -16.12 2.00
C GLY A 134 4.09 -15.93 1.51
N ARG A 135 3.32 -17.00 1.61
CA ARG A 135 1.89 -17.01 1.27
C ARG A 135 1.07 -16.87 2.53
N GLN A 136 0.03 -16.07 2.47
CA GLN A 136 -0.95 -16.02 3.53
C GLN A 136 -1.81 -17.29 3.54
N PRO A 137 -2.20 -17.79 4.73
CA PRO A 137 -3.18 -18.87 4.81
C PRO A 137 -4.51 -18.40 4.20
N LEU A 138 -5.22 -19.32 3.56
CA LEU A 138 -6.55 -19.04 3.07
C LEU A 138 -7.50 -18.88 4.27
N PRO A 139 -8.10 -17.71 4.50
CA PRO A 139 -9.02 -17.53 5.61
C PRO A 139 -10.34 -18.27 5.33
N PRO A 140 -11.15 -18.58 6.35
CA PRO A 140 -12.45 -19.20 6.16
C PRO A 140 -13.39 -18.30 5.37
N LYS A 141 -14.27 -18.90 4.58
CA LYS A 141 -15.13 -18.17 3.63
C LYS A 141 -15.95 -17.05 4.30
N TRP A 142 -16.45 -17.27 5.49
CA TRP A 142 -17.25 -16.29 6.23
C TRP A 142 -16.51 -15.00 6.56
N SER A 143 -15.18 -15.01 6.60
CA SER A 143 -14.37 -13.80 6.86
C SER A 143 -14.37 -12.79 5.70
N PHE A 144 -14.91 -13.18 4.54
CA PHE A 144 -15.11 -12.30 3.38
C PHE A 144 -16.54 -11.75 3.31
N ASP A 145 -17.41 -12.17 4.21
CA ASP A 145 -18.77 -11.64 4.32
C ASP A 145 -18.77 -10.30 5.06
N TYR A 146 -19.93 -9.67 5.12
CA TYR A 146 -20.08 -8.40 5.82
C TYR A 146 -19.85 -8.57 7.33
N CYS A 147 -18.81 -7.91 7.83
CA CYS A 147 -18.49 -7.88 9.25
C CYS A 147 -18.84 -6.51 9.82
N ALA A 148 -19.98 -6.41 10.50
CA ALA A 148 -20.36 -5.18 11.20
C ALA A 148 -19.44 -4.97 12.41
N SER A 149 -18.80 -3.81 12.49
CA SER A 149 -18.01 -3.40 13.64
C SER A 149 -18.48 -2.03 14.11
N THR A 150 -18.83 -1.92 15.38
CA THR A 150 -19.24 -0.65 15.98
C THR A 150 -18.96 -0.65 17.48
N MET A 151 -18.45 0.47 17.98
CA MET A 151 -18.28 0.67 19.42
C MET A 151 -19.61 0.88 20.17
N ALA A 152 -20.71 1.14 19.45
CA ALA A 152 -22.03 1.33 20.04
C ALA A 152 -22.54 0.12 20.86
N TYR A 153 -22.01 -1.08 20.58
CA TYR A 153 -22.33 -2.28 21.34
C TYR A 153 -21.29 -2.55 22.43
N THR A 154 -20.00 -2.40 22.11
CA THR A 154 -18.90 -2.72 23.04
C THR A 154 -18.84 -1.78 24.24
N ASP A 155 -19.16 -0.49 24.05
CA ASP A 155 -19.12 0.54 25.09
C ASP A 155 -20.49 0.72 25.78
N ALA A 156 -21.49 -0.06 25.40
CA ALA A 156 -22.82 0.08 25.95
C ALA A 156 -22.96 -0.58 27.33
N PRO A 157 -23.67 0.02 28.28
CA PRO A 157 -24.17 -0.73 29.43
C PRO A 157 -24.97 -1.94 28.95
N LYS A 158 -24.69 -3.13 29.49
CA LYS A 158 -25.32 -4.40 29.08
C LYS A 158 -25.09 -4.74 27.58
N SER A 159 -23.83 -4.68 27.15
CA SER A 159 -23.41 -4.94 25.77
C SER A 159 -23.87 -6.31 25.26
N GLU A 160 -23.83 -7.36 26.10
CA GLU A 160 -24.27 -8.70 25.76
C GLU A 160 -25.75 -8.74 25.37
N GLU A 161 -26.63 -8.15 26.21
CA GLU A 161 -28.07 -8.08 25.90
C GLU A 161 -28.37 -7.35 24.58
N LYS A 162 -27.59 -6.30 24.28
CA LYS A 162 -27.72 -5.56 23.02
C LYS A 162 -27.26 -6.34 21.80
N MET A 163 -26.17 -7.10 21.95
CA MET A 163 -25.68 -7.98 20.90
C MET A 163 -26.65 -9.12 20.62
N ASP A 164 -27.20 -9.74 21.66
CA ASP A 164 -28.22 -10.78 21.51
C ASP A 164 -29.48 -10.28 20.82
N ALA A 165 -29.94 -9.08 21.18
CA ALA A 165 -31.08 -8.45 20.51
C ALA A 165 -30.79 -8.14 19.02
N PHE A 166 -29.58 -7.69 18.72
CA PHE A 166 -29.12 -7.48 17.34
C PHE A 166 -29.10 -8.78 16.54
N LEU A 167 -28.50 -9.84 17.09
CA LEU A 167 -28.46 -11.16 16.47
C LEU A 167 -29.85 -11.75 16.23
N ALA A 168 -30.75 -11.59 17.19
CA ALA A 168 -32.14 -12.02 17.04
C ALA A 168 -32.83 -11.29 15.87
N LYS A 169 -32.57 -9.98 15.72
CA LYS A 169 -33.11 -9.19 14.62
C LYS A 169 -32.54 -9.61 13.26
N VAL A 170 -31.22 -9.83 13.17
CA VAL A 170 -30.56 -10.30 11.94
C VAL A 170 -31.14 -11.64 11.49
N ARG A 171 -31.28 -12.59 12.42
CA ARG A 171 -31.88 -13.91 12.14
C ARG A 171 -33.34 -13.82 11.71
N ALA A 172 -34.13 -12.92 12.31
CA ALA A 172 -35.53 -12.72 11.95
C ALA A 172 -35.70 -12.10 10.54
N LEU A 173 -34.68 -11.40 10.05
CA LEU A 173 -34.66 -10.78 8.72
C LEU A 173 -33.98 -11.69 7.66
N ASP A 174 -33.50 -12.86 8.07
CA ASP A 174 -32.77 -13.81 7.22
C ASP A 174 -31.54 -13.16 6.54
N LEU A 175 -30.81 -12.35 7.30
CA LEU A 175 -29.58 -11.66 6.90
C LEU A 175 -28.33 -12.37 7.41
#